data_b14823ef76c1e53f05a53d4651b3acf5
#
_entry.id   b14823ef76c1e53f05a53d4651b3acf5
#
_cell.length_a   1.000
_cell.length_b   1.000
_cell.length_c   1.000
_cell.angle_alpha   90.00
_cell.angle_beta   90.00
_cell.angle_gamma   90.00
#
_symmetry.space_group_name_H-M   'P 1'
#
loop_
_entity.id
_entity.type
_entity.pdbx_description
1 polymer ?
#
loop_
_entity_poly.entity_id
_entity_poly.type
_entity_poly.pdbx_seq_one_letter_code
_entity_poly.pdbx_strand_id
1 'polypeptide(L)'
;MSRRPSPTRSRPKAAAALPRTLELVIDSVGGRGDGIGRHGDEQVFVPGTIPGEKVVVKVDGRRGDGLSASLLQVLTPAESRQTPPCRHYGECGGCSLQHMAQPAYEAWKRHQLVEAMSRAGFGEELIAPLVAIPPGSRRRAAFAFAKRRKQLHLGFNARASHQLVDLEECLLLRPELLSLLPPLRTVLLKLLDEGCEGDAIATLTENGIDLLVEAEARLDLFDRETLAAFAEAQDLARLSWRRPGTGLVEPLAHRRPAMVRFAGVAVEPPPASFLQPSLEGERALAALVFDAVGARGPVVDLFAGCGSFSFPLAQKAHVHAVEGDEAALRALKAAADHSGARVTAELRDLSRRPLQAEDLKKYQAVVFDPPRAGAAIQTEQLAASGPALVVAVSCNPATLARDARILAKGGYRLTRATPVDQFPWSAHLEAVAVFERD
;
A
#
# COMPACT_ATOMS: atom_id res chain seq x y z
N MET A 1 64.33 26.43 14.13
CA MET A 1 63.07 26.33 13.40
C MET A 1 62.99 24.97 12.76
N SER A 2 62.30 24.04 13.43
CA SER A 2 62.15 22.66 12.98
C SER A 2 60.81 22.52 12.25
N ARG A 3 60.82 22.16 10.98
CA ARG A 3 59.61 21.86 10.16
C ARG A 3 59.11 20.46 10.50
N ARG A 4 57.88 20.35 11.02
CA ARG A 4 57.15 19.10 11.19
C ARG A 4 56.71 18.57 9.79
N PRO A 5 56.83 17.29 9.52
CA PRO A 5 56.32 16.69 8.29
C PRO A 5 54.77 16.60 8.32
N SER A 6 54.13 16.95 7.19
CA SER A 6 52.69 16.83 6.95
C SER A 6 52.25 15.38 6.88
N PRO A 7 51.05 15.02 7.38
CA PRO A 7 50.55 13.62 7.26
C PRO A 7 50.23 13.30 5.79
N THR A 8 50.78 12.19 5.33
CA THR A 8 50.50 11.59 4.02
C THR A 8 49.03 11.13 3.99
N ARG A 9 48.23 11.77 3.13
CA ARG A 9 46.87 11.30 2.80
C ARG A 9 46.98 9.90 2.16
N SER A 10 46.42 8.88 2.83
CA SER A 10 46.24 7.55 2.25
C SER A 10 45.36 7.67 1.01
N ARG A 11 45.86 7.19 -0.14
CA ARG A 11 45.07 7.02 -1.36
C ARG A 11 43.87 6.10 -1.04
N PRO A 12 42.63 6.46 -1.49
CA PRO A 12 41.49 5.56 -1.36
C PRO A 12 41.84 4.26 -2.11
N LYS A 13 41.64 3.10 -1.44
CA LYS A 13 41.73 1.79 -2.08
C LYS A 13 40.85 1.81 -3.33
N ALA A 14 41.42 1.49 -4.47
CA ALA A 14 40.68 1.32 -5.72
C ALA A 14 39.53 0.33 -5.45
N ALA A 15 38.30 0.74 -5.73
CA ALA A 15 37.16 -0.16 -5.61
C ALA A 15 37.41 -1.36 -6.52
N ALA A 16 37.42 -2.57 -5.94
CA ALA A 16 37.57 -3.80 -6.73
C ALA A 16 36.49 -3.85 -7.81
N ALA A 17 36.88 -4.23 -9.03
CA ALA A 17 35.93 -4.38 -10.13
C ALA A 17 34.86 -5.41 -9.71
N LEU A 18 33.56 -5.05 -9.88
CA LEU A 18 32.46 -5.97 -9.57
C LEU A 18 32.54 -7.20 -10.47
N PRO A 19 32.31 -8.41 -9.94
CA PRO A 19 32.24 -9.62 -10.76
C PRO A 19 31.08 -9.49 -11.76
N ARG A 20 31.28 -9.93 -13.00
CA ARG A 20 30.24 -9.82 -14.04
C ARG A 20 29.14 -10.85 -13.86
N THR A 21 29.48 -12.06 -13.46
CA THR A 21 28.57 -13.20 -13.26
C THR A 21 28.96 -13.97 -12.03
N LEU A 22 27.96 -14.44 -11.27
CA LEU A 22 28.14 -15.24 -10.06
C LEU A 22 27.23 -16.46 -10.10
N GLU A 23 27.73 -17.56 -9.54
CA GLU A 23 26.93 -18.72 -9.15
C GLU A 23 26.79 -18.69 -7.63
N LEU A 24 25.56 -18.79 -7.11
CA LEU A 24 25.29 -18.73 -5.68
C LEU A 24 24.04 -19.53 -5.29
N VAL A 25 23.91 -19.82 -4.03
CA VAL A 25 22.70 -20.39 -3.43
C VAL A 25 21.91 -19.27 -2.77
N ILE A 26 20.59 -19.33 -2.88
CA ILE A 26 19.67 -18.39 -2.23
C ILE A 26 19.35 -18.90 -0.83
N ASP A 27 19.67 -18.10 0.19
CA ASP A 27 19.50 -18.45 1.59
C ASP A 27 18.13 -18.07 2.13
N SER A 28 17.60 -16.91 1.68
CA SER A 28 16.35 -16.34 2.20
C SER A 28 15.67 -15.43 1.17
N VAL A 29 14.44 -14.98 1.47
CA VAL A 29 13.76 -13.88 0.75
C VAL A 29 13.65 -12.69 1.68
N GLY A 30 14.22 -11.57 1.26
CA GLY A 30 14.19 -10.33 2.03
C GLY A 30 12.83 -9.64 1.99
N GLY A 31 12.62 -8.65 2.86
CA GLY A 31 11.37 -7.92 3.03
C GLY A 31 10.89 -7.12 1.79
N ARG A 32 11.66 -7.08 0.70
CA ARG A 32 11.24 -6.52 -0.60
C ARG A 32 10.88 -7.61 -1.63
N GLY A 33 10.91 -8.89 -1.23
CA GLY A 33 10.60 -10.02 -2.09
C GLY A 33 11.74 -10.42 -3.02
N ASP A 34 12.98 -9.95 -2.76
CA ASP A 34 14.18 -10.40 -3.48
C ASP A 34 14.78 -11.59 -2.73
N GLY A 35 15.19 -12.63 -3.45
CA GLY A 35 16.05 -13.66 -2.89
C GLY A 35 17.37 -13.05 -2.46
N ILE A 36 17.95 -13.58 -1.39
CA ILE A 36 19.23 -13.16 -0.82
C ILE A 36 20.14 -14.35 -0.78
N GLY A 37 21.28 -14.26 -1.46
CA GLY A 37 22.41 -15.17 -1.34
C GLY A 37 23.66 -14.43 -0.89
N ARG A 38 24.82 -15.10 -0.86
CA ARG A 38 26.09 -14.52 -0.44
C ARG A 38 27.20 -14.74 -1.47
N HIS A 39 28.04 -13.71 -1.61
CA HIS A 39 29.32 -13.81 -2.30
C HIS A 39 30.42 -13.30 -1.38
N GLY A 40 31.16 -14.23 -0.76
CA GLY A 40 32.01 -13.92 0.39
C GLY A 40 31.16 -13.39 1.56
N ASP A 41 31.52 -12.22 2.08
CA ASP A 41 30.78 -11.56 3.17
C ASP A 41 29.65 -10.65 2.68
N GLU A 42 29.56 -10.39 1.36
CA GLU A 42 28.54 -9.47 0.80
C GLU A 42 27.23 -10.20 0.49
N GLN A 43 26.10 -9.58 0.83
CA GLN A 43 24.78 -10.04 0.42
C GLN A 43 24.56 -9.72 -1.07
N VAL A 44 23.90 -10.64 -1.78
CA VAL A 44 23.51 -10.47 -3.18
C VAL A 44 22.00 -10.57 -3.27
N PHE A 45 21.35 -9.47 -3.70
CA PHE A 45 19.90 -9.40 -3.85
C PHE A 45 19.50 -9.76 -5.28
N VAL A 46 18.70 -10.82 -5.42
CA VAL A 46 18.31 -11.41 -6.71
C VAL A 46 16.80 -11.52 -6.82
N PRO A 47 16.11 -10.62 -7.55
CA PRO A 47 14.68 -10.75 -7.80
C PRO A 47 14.33 -12.07 -8.49
N GLY A 48 13.14 -12.62 -8.18
CA GLY A 48 12.60 -13.80 -8.84
C GLY A 48 13.25 -15.13 -8.42
N THR A 49 13.92 -15.14 -7.27
CA THR A 49 14.54 -16.34 -6.67
C THR A 49 13.98 -16.61 -5.27
N ILE A 50 14.05 -17.88 -4.85
CA ILE A 50 13.55 -18.36 -3.55
C ILE A 50 14.59 -19.22 -2.83
N PRO A 51 14.48 -19.41 -1.51
CA PRO A 51 15.45 -20.16 -0.72
C PRO A 51 15.65 -21.58 -1.21
N GLY A 52 16.91 -22.04 -1.16
CA GLY A 52 17.32 -23.37 -1.60
C GLY A 52 17.67 -23.47 -3.09
N GLU A 53 17.43 -22.43 -3.86
CA GLU A 53 17.80 -22.43 -5.29
C GLU A 53 19.30 -22.18 -5.49
N LYS A 54 19.88 -22.93 -6.43
CA LYS A 54 21.20 -22.64 -6.98
C LYS A 54 21.01 -21.89 -8.30
N VAL A 55 21.61 -20.70 -8.40
CA VAL A 55 21.34 -19.78 -9.51
C VAL A 55 22.62 -19.19 -10.10
N VAL A 56 22.54 -18.81 -11.39
CA VAL A 56 23.52 -17.95 -12.05
C VAL A 56 22.92 -16.57 -12.18
N VAL A 57 23.67 -15.56 -11.76
CA VAL A 57 23.22 -14.16 -11.76
C VAL A 57 24.23 -13.24 -12.41
N LYS A 58 23.76 -12.16 -13.00
CA LYS A 58 24.56 -11.04 -13.48
C LYS A 58 24.54 -9.94 -12.42
N VAL A 59 25.71 -9.48 -12.00
CA VAL A 59 25.80 -8.35 -11.07
C VAL A 59 25.53 -7.05 -11.83
N ASP A 60 24.51 -6.30 -11.34
CA ASP A 60 24.09 -5.03 -11.96
C ASP A 60 24.73 -3.81 -11.28
N GLY A 61 25.05 -3.93 -9.97
CA GLY A 61 25.65 -2.83 -9.21
C GLY A 61 25.63 -3.05 -7.70
N ARG A 62 25.85 -1.98 -6.94
CA ARG A 62 25.77 -1.99 -5.48
C ARG A 62 24.40 -1.55 -5.00
N ARG A 63 23.96 -2.15 -3.89
CA ARG A 63 22.71 -1.80 -3.20
C ARG A 63 22.95 -1.82 -1.68
N GLY A 64 23.10 -0.64 -1.08
CA GLY A 64 23.56 -0.53 0.31
C GLY A 64 24.93 -1.19 0.49
N ASP A 65 25.05 -2.05 1.47
CA ASP A 65 26.30 -2.78 1.76
C ASP A 65 26.46 -4.10 0.96
N GLY A 66 25.53 -4.38 0.02
CA GLY A 66 25.54 -5.58 -0.80
C GLY A 66 25.53 -5.30 -2.30
N LEU A 67 25.26 -6.35 -3.07
CA LEU A 67 25.19 -6.35 -4.54
C LEU A 67 23.75 -6.50 -5.00
N SER A 68 23.36 -5.80 -6.05
CA SER A 68 22.15 -6.04 -6.83
C SER A 68 22.51 -6.90 -8.03
N ALA A 69 21.71 -7.93 -8.31
CA ALA A 69 21.96 -8.82 -9.44
C ALA A 69 20.66 -9.25 -10.12
N SER A 70 20.74 -9.49 -11.42
CA SER A 70 19.66 -10.04 -12.23
C SER A 70 19.84 -11.55 -12.39
N LEU A 71 18.75 -12.30 -12.25
CA LEU A 71 18.71 -13.75 -12.48
C LEU A 71 18.94 -14.05 -13.96
N LEU A 72 19.95 -14.87 -14.26
CA LEU A 72 20.19 -15.40 -15.60
C LEU A 72 19.63 -16.80 -15.78
N GLN A 73 19.85 -17.67 -14.78
CA GLN A 73 19.43 -19.07 -14.84
C GLN A 73 19.23 -19.65 -13.44
N VAL A 74 18.22 -20.48 -13.27
CA VAL A 74 18.05 -21.37 -12.12
C VAL A 74 18.67 -22.71 -12.49
N LEU A 75 19.76 -23.08 -11.82
CA LEU A 75 20.45 -24.36 -12.03
C LEU A 75 19.75 -25.50 -11.32
N THR A 76 19.33 -25.26 -10.09
CA THR A 76 18.58 -26.22 -9.28
C THR A 76 17.39 -25.47 -8.67
N PRO A 77 16.17 -25.76 -9.13
CA PRO A 77 14.97 -25.15 -8.56
C PRO A 77 14.67 -25.72 -7.18
N ALA A 78 14.09 -24.90 -6.30
CA ALA A 78 13.53 -25.35 -5.04
C ALA A 78 12.18 -26.04 -5.27
N GLU A 79 11.77 -26.95 -4.37
CA GLU A 79 10.46 -27.64 -4.42
C GLU A 79 9.29 -26.65 -4.39
N SER A 80 9.47 -25.51 -3.70
CA SER A 80 8.48 -24.43 -3.60
C SER A 80 8.44 -23.49 -4.80
N ARG A 81 9.22 -23.77 -5.88
CA ARG A 81 9.13 -22.98 -7.12
C ARG A 81 7.93 -23.43 -7.94
N GLN A 82 7.19 -22.47 -8.48
CA GLN A 82 6.14 -22.71 -9.46
C GLN A 82 6.29 -21.79 -10.67
N THR A 83 5.65 -22.17 -11.77
CA THR A 83 5.52 -21.28 -12.93
C THR A 83 4.56 -20.14 -12.58
N PRO A 84 4.97 -18.87 -12.74
CA PRO A 84 4.08 -17.74 -12.53
C PRO A 84 2.86 -17.79 -13.45
N PRO A 85 1.63 -17.62 -12.93
CA PRO A 85 0.43 -17.73 -13.74
C PRO A 85 0.16 -16.50 -14.64
N CYS A 86 0.77 -15.34 -14.35
CA CYS A 86 0.57 -14.09 -15.09
C CYS A 86 1.59 -13.94 -16.21
N ARG A 87 1.14 -13.66 -17.44
CA ARG A 87 2.01 -13.44 -18.60
C ARG A 87 2.95 -12.24 -18.47
N HIS A 88 2.54 -11.22 -17.67
CA HIS A 88 3.34 -10.00 -17.42
C HIS A 88 4.31 -10.15 -16.25
N TYR A 89 4.39 -11.34 -15.64
CA TYR A 89 5.30 -11.55 -14.51
C TYR A 89 6.77 -11.43 -14.97
N GLY A 90 7.57 -10.72 -14.17
CA GLY A 90 8.97 -10.44 -14.49
C GLY A 90 9.18 -9.08 -15.18
N GLU A 91 8.18 -8.56 -15.87
CA GLU A 91 8.18 -7.22 -16.48
C GLU A 91 7.39 -6.23 -15.63
N CYS A 92 6.12 -6.53 -15.35
CA CYS A 92 5.24 -5.70 -14.54
C CYS A 92 5.73 -5.62 -13.08
N GLY A 93 5.77 -4.38 -12.54
CA GLY A 93 6.19 -4.11 -11.16
C GLY A 93 5.15 -4.46 -10.08
N GLY A 94 3.94 -4.88 -10.47
CA GLY A 94 2.84 -5.14 -9.53
C GLY A 94 2.99 -6.39 -8.68
N CYS A 95 3.66 -7.43 -9.20
CA CYS A 95 3.87 -8.71 -8.52
C CYS A 95 5.35 -9.10 -8.53
N SER A 96 5.83 -9.62 -7.39
CA SER A 96 7.23 -10.03 -7.24
C SER A 96 7.43 -11.49 -6.81
N LEU A 97 6.34 -12.20 -6.44
CA LEU A 97 6.42 -13.49 -5.76
C LEU A 97 5.52 -14.59 -6.35
N GLN A 98 5.02 -14.42 -7.58
CA GLN A 98 4.19 -15.45 -8.23
C GLN A 98 4.95 -16.76 -8.53
N HIS A 99 6.27 -16.74 -8.51
CA HIS A 99 7.12 -17.92 -8.70
C HIS A 99 7.27 -18.78 -7.45
N MET A 100 6.72 -18.34 -6.30
CA MET A 100 6.72 -19.09 -5.05
C MET A 100 5.36 -19.78 -4.86
N ALA A 101 5.38 -21.07 -4.56
CA ALA A 101 4.16 -21.85 -4.28
C ALA A 101 3.41 -21.30 -3.08
N GLN A 102 2.08 -21.37 -3.11
CA GLN A 102 1.19 -20.71 -2.14
C GLN A 102 1.54 -20.97 -0.67
N PRO A 103 1.81 -22.22 -0.21
CA PRO A 103 2.14 -22.45 1.20
C PRO A 103 3.44 -21.76 1.64
N ALA A 104 4.47 -21.77 0.79
CA ALA A 104 5.75 -21.10 1.08
C ALA A 104 5.59 -19.57 1.07
N TYR A 105 4.79 -19.06 0.15
CA TYR A 105 4.46 -17.65 0.06
C TYR A 105 3.73 -17.14 1.32
N GLU A 106 2.71 -17.84 1.77
CA GLU A 106 1.94 -17.48 2.97
C GLU A 106 2.81 -17.55 4.24
N ALA A 107 3.63 -18.58 4.35
CA ALA A 107 4.60 -18.69 5.44
C ALA A 107 5.59 -17.52 5.45
N TRP A 108 6.12 -17.15 4.26
CA TRP A 108 7.01 -16.01 4.13
C TRP A 108 6.32 -14.68 4.48
N LYS A 109 5.06 -14.49 4.04
CA LYS A 109 4.27 -13.30 4.40
C LYS A 109 4.11 -13.16 5.90
N ARG A 110 3.70 -14.22 6.59
CA ARG A 110 3.60 -14.21 8.05
C ARG A 110 4.95 -13.94 8.70
N HIS A 111 6.01 -14.59 8.20
CA HIS A 111 7.36 -14.45 8.74
C HIS A 111 7.89 -13.01 8.68
N GLN A 112 7.50 -12.19 7.71
CA GLN A 112 7.88 -10.78 7.69
C GLN A 112 7.41 -10.02 8.93
N LEU A 113 6.18 -10.28 9.41
CA LEU A 113 5.69 -9.68 10.64
C LEU A 113 6.40 -10.26 11.86
N VAL A 114 6.59 -11.59 11.90
CA VAL A 114 7.34 -12.27 12.96
C VAL A 114 8.72 -11.65 13.11
N GLU A 115 9.48 -11.54 12.02
CA GLU A 115 10.85 -11.00 12.03
C GLU A 115 10.88 -9.54 12.51
N ALA A 116 9.96 -8.70 12.01
CA ALA A 116 9.90 -7.31 12.41
C ALA A 116 9.57 -7.14 13.90
N MET A 117 8.60 -7.90 14.40
CA MET A 117 8.17 -7.83 15.80
C MET A 117 9.19 -8.46 16.75
N SER A 118 9.87 -9.56 16.35
CA SER A 118 10.95 -10.16 17.13
C SER A 118 12.13 -9.22 17.33
N ARG A 119 12.52 -8.47 16.30
CA ARG A 119 13.55 -7.40 16.42
C ARG A 119 13.11 -6.26 17.36
N ALA A 120 11.82 -6.13 17.59
CA ALA A 120 11.25 -5.18 18.55
C ALA A 120 11.09 -5.74 19.97
N GLY A 121 11.40 -7.02 20.18
CA GLY A 121 11.34 -7.69 21.47
C GLY A 121 10.04 -8.43 21.76
N PHE A 122 9.19 -8.67 20.72
CA PHE A 122 7.93 -9.41 20.87
C PHE A 122 8.06 -10.83 20.36
N GLY A 123 7.47 -11.80 21.07
CA GLY A 123 7.54 -13.20 20.74
C GLY A 123 6.64 -13.60 19.56
N GLU A 124 6.99 -14.68 18.88
CA GLU A 124 6.24 -15.21 17.73
C GLU A 124 4.83 -15.71 18.11
N GLU A 125 4.64 -16.15 19.35
CA GLU A 125 3.37 -16.61 19.90
C GLU A 125 2.26 -15.54 19.87
N LEU A 126 2.65 -14.26 19.80
CA LEU A 126 1.75 -13.13 19.68
C LEU A 126 1.29 -12.87 18.23
N ILE A 127 1.92 -13.54 17.25
CA ILE A 127 1.63 -13.34 15.83
C ILE A 127 0.66 -14.42 15.34
N ALA A 128 -0.54 -13.98 15.02
CA ALA A 128 -1.61 -14.83 14.53
C ALA A 128 -1.30 -15.45 13.15
N PRO A 129 -2.05 -16.45 12.69
CA PRO A 129 -2.04 -16.90 11.31
C PRO A 129 -2.31 -15.76 10.32
N LEU A 130 -1.80 -15.89 9.10
CA LEU A 130 -2.04 -14.95 8.01
C LEU A 130 -3.52 -14.98 7.59
N VAL A 131 -4.11 -13.82 7.44
CA VAL A 131 -5.40 -13.64 6.76
C VAL A 131 -5.10 -13.34 5.30
N ALA A 132 -5.27 -14.32 4.42
CA ALA A 132 -5.02 -14.18 2.99
C ALA A 132 -6.27 -13.67 2.26
N ILE A 133 -6.09 -12.66 1.41
CA ILE A 133 -7.14 -12.13 0.53
C ILE A 133 -6.92 -12.72 -0.88
N PRO A 134 -7.97 -13.26 -1.53
CA PRO A 134 -7.79 -13.93 -2.81
C PRO A 134 -7.39 -12.96 -3.93
N PRO A 135 -6.63 -13.42 -4.95
CA PRO A 135 -6.46 -12.70 -6.20
C PRO A 135 -7.83 -12.37 -6.86
N GLY A 136 -7.86 -11.42 -7.77
CA GLY A 136 -9.10 -11.00 -8.45
C GLY A 136 -10.04 -10.15 -7.60
N SER A 137 -9.63 -9.78 -6.39
CA SER A 137 -10.42 -8.97 -5.45
C SER A 137 -10.12 -7.47 -5.51
N ARG A 138 -9.05 -7.06 -6.20
CA ARG A 138 -8.58 -5.67 -6.22
C ARG A 138 -9.54 -4.75 -6.97
N ARG A 139 -10.20 -3.86 -6.24
CA ARG A 139 -11.20 -2.90 -6.74
C ARG A 139 -10.66 -1.52 -7.09
N ARG A 140 -9.37 -1.24 -6.83
CA ARG A 140 -8.75 0.06 -7.08
C ARG A 140 -7.38 -0.10 -7.70
N ALA A 141 -7.14 0.64 -8.80
CA ALA A 141 -5.87 0.68 -9.49
C ALA A 141 -5.56 2.08 -10.02
N ALA A 142 -4.29 2.46 -10.00
CA ALA A 142 -3.76 3.59 -10.75
C ALA A 142 -2.99 3.00 -11.94
N PHE A 143 -3.51 3.21 -13.14
CA PHE A 143 -2.90 2.79 -14.39
C PHE A 143 -2.09 3.96 -14.93
N ALA A 144 -0.80 3.77 -15.18
CA ALA A 144 -0.03 4.72 -15.94
C ALA A 144 -0.35 4.59 -17.44
N PHE A 145 -0.32 5.68 -18.17
CA PHE A 145 -0.43 5.67 -19.63
C PHE A 145 0.59 6.60 -20.29
N ALA A 146 0.91 6.29 -21.55
CA ALA A 146 1.77 7.12 -22.39
C ALA A 146 1.38 6.98 -23.85
N LYS A 147 1.23 8.12 -24.56
CA LYS A 147 1.05 8.15 -26.02
C LYS A 147 2.40 8.31 -26.70
N ARG A 148 2.81 7.28 -27.44
CA ARG A 148 4.11 7.25 -28.16
C ARG A 148 3.94 6.58 -29.51
N ARG A 149 4.49 7.18 -30.55
CA ARG A 149 4.45 6.62 -31.93
C ARG A 149 3.05 6.30 -32.40
N LYS A 150 2.07 7.20 -32.11
CA LYS A 150 0.66 7.04 -32.44
C LYS A 150 -0.04 5.83 -31.80
N GLN A 151 0.51 5.32 -30.72
CA GLN A 151 -0.05 4.27 -29.89
C GLN A 151 -0.22 4.75 -28.46
N LEU A 152 -1.24 4.30 -27.76
CA LEU A 152 -1.40 4.54 -26.34
C LEU A 152 -1.11 3.24 -25.58
N HIS A 153 -0.06 3.27 -24.78
CA HIS A 153 0.25 2.23 -23.81
C HIS A 153 -0.47 2.56 -22.51
N LEU A 154 -1.10 1.58 -21.89
CA LEU A 154 -1.90 1.74 -20.66
C LEU A 154 -1.71 0.53 -19.76
N GLY A 155 -1.18 0.71 -18.55
CA GLY A 155 -0.95 -0.40 -17.64
C GLY A 155 -0.18 -0.01 -16.38
N PHE A 156 0.83 -0.78 -16.03
CA PHE A 156 1.65 -0.54 -14.84
C PHE A 156 3.11 -0.33 -15.20
N ASN A 157 3.83 0.41 -14.37
CA ASN A 157 5.26 0.56 -14.53
C ASN A 157 6.00 -0.76 -14.27
N ALA A 158 7.06 -1.00 -15.00
CA ALA A 158 8.00 -2.07 -14.74
C ALA A 158 8.67 -1.87 -13.37
N ARG A 159 9.20 -2.94 -12.81
CA ARG A 159 9.80 -2.91 -11.47
C ARG A 159 10.99 -1.94 -11.41
N ALA A 160 10.94 -1.01 -10.43
CA ALA A 160 11.95 0.02 -10.21
C ALA A 160 12.32 0.81 -11.49
N SER A 161 11.36 1.02 -12.38
CA SER A 161 11.52 1.69 -13.67
C SER A 161 10.29 2.56 -13.97
N HIS A 162 10.47 3.55 -14.85
CA HIS A 162 9.38 4.31 -15.47
C HIS A 162 8.93 3.70 -16.81
N GLN A 163 9.51 2.56 -17.20
CA GLN A 163 9.05 1.85 -18.38
C GLN A 163 7.66 1.31 -18.16
N LEU A 164 6.73 1.65 -19.05
CA LEU A 164 5.35 1.21 -18.99
C LEU A 164 5.21 -0.19 -19.60
N VAL A 165 4.56 -1.09 -18.87
CA VAL A 165 4.12 -2.40 -19.34
C VAL A 165 2.67 -2.27 -19.77
N ASP A 166 2.40 -2.44 -21.06
CA ASP A 166 1.04 -2.36 -21.61
C ASP A 166 0.22 -3.58 -21.13
N LEU A 167 -0.87 -3.31 -20.42
CA LEU A 167 -1.59 -4.36 -19.71
C LEU A 167 -2.65 -5.00 -20.59
N GLU A 168 -2.58 -6.32 -20.78
CA GLU A 168 -3.59 -7.14 -21.46
C GLU A 168 -4.42 -7.94 -20.45
N GLU A 169 -3.80 -8.36 -19.34
CA GLU A 169 -4.45 -9.11 -18.27
C GLU A 169 -3.90 -8.72 -16.91
N CYS A 170 -4.64 -8.98 -15.86
CA CYS A 170 -4.15 -8.88 -14.46
C CYS A 170 -4.98 -9.79 -13.56
N LEU A 171 -4.35 -10.77 -12.95
CA LEU A 171 -5.00 -11.72 -12.05
C LEU A 171 -5.41 -11.12 -10.70
N LEU A 172 -4.94 -9.91 -10.39
CA LEU A 172 -5.27 -9.23 -9.12
C LEU A 172 -6.53 -8.38 -9.20
N LEU A 173 -6.79 -7.79 -10.37
CA LEU A 173 -7.86 -6.82 -10.57
C LEU A 173 -9.22 -7.49 -10.70
N ARG A 174 -10.25 -6.79 -10.22
CA ARG A 174 -11.64 -7.09 -10.56
C ARG A 174 -11.83 -7.02 -12.08
N PRO A 175 -12.60 -7.94 -12.67
CA PRO A 175 -12.83 -7.99 -14.13
C PRO A 175 -13.36 -6.67 -14.71
N GLU A 176 -14.17 -5.93 -13.94
CA GLU A 176 -14.75 -4.64 -14.33
C GLU A 176 -13.67 -3.58 -14.61
N LEU A 177 -12.56 -3.59 -13.85
CA LEU A 177 -11.45 -2.68 -14.09
C LEU A 177 -10.64 -3.08 -15.34
N LEU A 178 -10.53 -4.37 -15.62
CA LEU A 178 -9.85 -4.85 -16.82
C LEU A 178 -10.64 -4.53 -18.08
N SER A 179 -11.96 -4.69 -18.06
CA SER A 179 -12.85 -4.39 -19.19
C SER A 179 -12.86 -2.91 -19.57
N LEU A 180 -12.49 -2.03 -18.64
CA LEU A 180 -12.36 -0.59 -18.90
C LEU A 180 -11.12 -0.26 -19.77
N LEU A 181 -10.04 -1.05 -19.73
CA LEU A 181 -8.77 -0.68 -20.35
C LEU A 181 -8.83 -0.51 -21.87
N PRO A 182 -9.43 -1.42 -22.67
CA PRO A 182 -9.51 -1.24 -24.13
C PRO A 182 -10.26 0.03 -24.56
N PRO A 183 -11.48 0.33 -24.06
CA PRO A 183 -12.17 1.55 -24.42
C PRO A 183 -11.47 2.81 -23.88
N LEU A 184 -10.86 2.77 -22.70
CA LEU A 184 -10.08 3.88 -22.16
C LEU A 184 -8.85 4.17 -23.03
N ARG A 185 -8.13 3.13 -23.46
CA ARG A 185 -7.03 3.27 -24.42
C ARG A 185 -7.47 3.96 -25.71
N THR A 186 -8.64 3.58 -26.23
CA THR A 186 -9.19 4.14 -27.46
C THR A 186 -9.52 5.62 -27.34
N VAL A 187 -10.18 6.03 -26.26
CA VAL A 187 -10.57 7.43 -26.06
C VAL A 187 -9.35 8.32 -25.78
N LEU A 188 -8.42 7.88 -24.93
CA LEU A 188 -7.20 8.63 -24.62
C LEU A 188 -6.26 8.75 -25.84
N LEU A 189 -6.20 7.72 -26.71
CA LEU A 189 -5.43 7.79 -27.94
C LEU A 189 -5.91 8.90 -28.88
N LYS A 190 -7.23 9.15 -28.94
CA LYS A 190 -7.81 10.21 -29.77
C LYS A 190 -7.59 11.59 -29.18
N LEU A 191 -7.63 11.71 -27.87
CA LEU A 191 -7.73 12.95 -27.11
C LEU A 191 -6.36 13.57 -26.79
N LEU A 192 -5.36 12.72 -26.53
CA LEU A 192 -4.06 13.19 -26.07
C LEU A 192 -3.10 13.48 -27.22
N ASP A 193 -2.22 14.44 -27.03
CA ASP A 193 -1.11 14.73 -27.95
C ASP A 193 0.01 13.68 -27.85
N GLU A 194 0.83 13.60 -28.90
CA GLU A 194 2.02 12.74 -28.92
C GLU A 194 3.00 13.13 -27.79
N GLY A 195 3.48 12.16 -27.06
CA GLY A 195 4.38 12.36 -25.92
C GLY A 195 3.66 12.63 -24.58
N CYS A 196 2.33 12.74 -24.57
CA CYS A 196 1.57 12.91 -23.33
C CYS A 196 1.61 11.63 -22.48
N GLU A 197 1.86 11.81 -21.19
CA GLU A 197 1.88 10.78 -20.16
C GLU A 197 0.94 11.17 -19.02
N GLY A 198 0.47 10.17 -18.26
CA GLY A 198 -0.40 10.43 -17.12
C GLY A 198 -0.84 9.18 -16.41
N ASP A 199 -1.81 9.35 -15.50
CA ASP A 199 -2.39 8.29 -14.71
C ASP A 199 -3.91 8.25 -14.85
N ALA A 200 -4.46 7.03 -14.85
CA ALA A 200 -5.90 6.77 -14.79
C ALA A 200 -6.20 5.99 -13.49
N ILE A 201 -6.78 6.67 -12.53
CA ILE A 201 -7.09 6.09 -11.22
C ILE A 201 -8.55 5.64 -11.26
N ALA A 202 -8.73 4.31 -11.32
CA ALA A 202 -10.04 3.68 -11.36
C ALA A 202 -10.36 3.00 -10.04
N THR A 203 -11.56 3.25 -9.52
CA THR A 203 -12.09 2.62 -8.32
C THR A 203 -13.46 2.02 -8.63
N LEU A 204 -13.62 0.72 -8.45
CA LEU A 204 -14.91 0.06 -8.53
C LEU A 204 -15.70 0.35 -7.25
N THR A 205 -16.83 1.02 -7.41
CA THR A 205 -17.78 1.34 -6.35
C THR A 205 -19.03 0.46 -6.46
N GLU A 206 -20.00 0.62 -5.57
CA GLU A 206 -21.24 -0.19 -5.59
C GLU A 206 -22.09 0.04 -6.87
N ASN A 207 -22.01 1.22 -7.42
CA ASN A 207 -22.86 1.65 -8.53
C ASN A 207 -22.08 2.11 -9.77
N GLY A 208 -20.90 1.54 -9.97
CA GLY A 208 -20.08 1.75 -11.16
C GLY A 208 -18.66 2.19 -10.84
N ILE A 209 -17.89 2.41 -11.88
CA ILE A 209 -16.49 2.84 -11.74
C ILE A 209 -16.43 4.35 -11.55
N ASP A 210 -15.67 4.79 -10.55
CA ASP A 210 -15.16 6.14 -10.38
C ASP A 210 -13.78 6.24 -11.06
N LEU A 211 -13.67 7.05 -12.09
CA LEU A 211 -12.45 7.24 -12.88
C LEU A 211 -11.94 8.67 -12.75
N LEU A 212 -10.73 8.84 -12.27
CA LEU A 212 -9.97 10.10 -12.39
C LEU A 212 -8.84 9.91 -13.39
N VAL A 213 -8.81 10.75 -14.42
CA VAL A 213 -7.68 10.83 -15.36
C VAL A 213 -6.82 12.05 -15.00
N GLU A 214 -5.52 11.83 -14.86
CA GLU A 214 -4.54 12.88 -14.61
C GLU A 214 -3.55 12.98 -15.76
N ALA A 215 -3.55 14.12 -16.48
CA ALA A 215 -2.64 14.38 -17.59
C ALA A 215 -2.41 15.87 -17.83
N GLU A 216 -1.24 16.21 -18.39
CA GLU A 216 -0.91 17.58 -18.85
C GLU A 216 -1.58 17.89 -20.19
N ALA A 217 -2.91 17.81 -20.25
CA ALA A 217 -3.69 18.18 -21.40
C ALA A 217 -4.77 19.21 -21.03
N ARG A 218 -5.01 20.15 -21.92
CA ARG A 218 -6.13 21.10 -21.81
C ARG A 218 -7.27 20.57 -22.63
N LEU A 219 -8.40 20.31 -21.99
CA LEU A 219 -9.60 19.83 -22.65
C LEU A 219 -10.37 21.01 -23.24
N ASP A 220 -10.69 20.95 -24.52
CA ASP A 220 -11.66 21.85 -25.16
C ASP A 220 -13.11 21.33 -24.96
N LEU A 221 -14.08 21.93 -25.61
CA LEU A 221 -15.48 21.51 -25.50
C LEU A 221 -15.71 20.13 -26.11
N PHE A 222 -15.12 19.87 -27.29
CA PHE A 222 -15.25 18.57 -27.97
C PHE A 222 -14.64 17.43 -27.19
N ASP A 223 -13.52 17.68 -26.54
CA ASP A 223 -12.85 16.72 -25.65
C ASP A 223 -13.76 16.34 -24.47
N ARG A 224 -14.41 17.35 -23.84
CA ARG A 224 -15.35 17.14 -22.73
C ARG A 224 -16.57 16.36 -23.15
N GLU A 225 -17.16 16.69 -24.30
CA GLU A 225 -18.29 15.94 -24.87
C GLU A 225 -17.89 14.49 -25.19
N THR A 226 -16.71 14.28 -25.75
CA THR A 226 -16.16 12.93 -26.02
C THR A 226 -15.99 12.11 -24.74
N LEU A 227 -15.46 12.73 -23.68
CA LEU A 227 -15.27 12.07 -22.39
C LEU A 227 -16.59 11.82 -21.66
N ALA A 228 -17.58 12.72 -21.80
CA ALA A 228 -18.92 12.51 -21.26
C ALA A 228 -19.63 11.33 -21.97
N ALA A 229 -19.55 11.26 -23.29
CA ALA A 229 -20.07 10.15 -24.08
C ALA A 229 -19.35 8.82 -23.75
N PHE A 230 -18.03 8.86 -23.51
CA PHE A 230 -17.29 7.70 -23.04
C PHE A 230 -17.77 7.23 -21.65
N ALA A 231 -18.00 8.16 -20.71
CA ALA A 231 -18.52 7.82 -19.39
C ALA A 231 -19.91 7.17 -19.46
N GLU A 232 -20.75 7.61 -20.38
CA GLU A 232 -22.05 7.00 -20.63
C GLU A 232 -21.93 5.60 -21.25
N ALA A 233 -21.13 5.46 -22.30
CA ALA A 233 -20.93 4.18 -23.01
C ALA A 233 -20.30 3.09 -22.12
N GLN A 234 -19.44 3.48 -21.17
CA GLN A 234 -18.78 2.57 -20.23
C GLN A 234 -19.53 2.45 -18.89
N ASP A 235 -20.70 3.04 -18.79
CA ASP A 235 -21.53 3.06 -17.59
C ASP A 235 -20.77 3.47 -16.31
N LEU A 236 -19.86 4.45 -16.43
CA LEU A 236 -19.13 4.97 -15.29
C LEU A 236 -20.08 5.67 -14.30
N ALA A 237 -19.84 5.53 -13.00
CA ALA A 237 -20.53 6.31 -11.99
C ALA A 237 -20.10 7.78 -12.07
N ARG A 238 -18.79 8.02 -12.13
CA ARG A 238 -18.16 9.33 -12.20
C ARG A 238 -16.93 9.32 -13.08
N LEU A 239 -16.70 10.40 -13.84
CA LEU A 239 -15.46 10.67 -14.56
C LEU A 239 -14.98 12.06 -14.20
N SER A 240 -13.74 12.16 -13.77
CA SER A 240 -13.09 13.42 -13.41
C SER A 240 -11.76 13.56 -14.14
N TRP A 241 -11.32 14.81 -14.32
CA TRP A 241 -10.03 15.16 -14.90
C TRP A 241 -9.21 16.00 -13.91
N ARG A 242 -7.91 15.79 -13.86
CA ARG A 242 -6.99 16.61 -13.08
C ARG A 242 -5.74 16.91 -13.91
N ARG A 243 -5.30 18.16 -13.90
CA ARG A 243 -3.96 18.48 -14.41
C ARG A 243 -2.95 18.33 -13.27
N PRO A 244 -1.81 17.66 -13.51
CA PRO A 244 -0.76 17.51 -12.52
C PRO A 244 -0.36 18.84 -11.87
N GLY A 245 -0.12 18.83 -10.56
CA GLY A 245 0.32 20.02 -9.80
C GLY A 245 -0.74 21.08 -9.53
N THR A 246 -1.96 21.01 -10.12
CA THR A 246 -2.99 22.03 -9.87
C THR A 246 -3.83 21.77 -8.62
N GLY A 247 -3.91 20.53 -8.16
CA GLY A 247 -4.79 20.11 -7.06
C GLY A 247 -6.30 20.19 -7.38
N LEU A 248 -6.68 20.81 -8.52
CA LEU A 248 -8.07 20.98 -8.91
C LEU A 248 -8.57 19.77 -9.70
N VAL A 249 -9.67 19.18 -9.24
CA VAL A 249 -10.37 18.11 -9.92
C VAL A 249 -11.55 18.69 -10.67
N GLU A 250 -11.57 18.56 -12.00
CA GLU A 250 -12.65 18.97 -12.87
C GLU A 250 -13.63 17.79 -13.04
N PRO A 251 -14.90 17.91 -12.64
CA PRO A 251 -15.90 16.88 -12.92
C PRO A 251 -16.30 16.96 -14.41
N LEU A 252 -16.18 15.84 -15.14
CA LEU A 252 -16.58 15.75 -16.55
C LEU A 252 -17.93 15.05 -16.71
N ALA A 253 -18.18 14.01 -15.92
CA ALA A 253 -19.45 13.32 -15.86
C ALA A 253 -19.70 12.83 -14.43
N HIS A 254 -20.88 13.16 -13.90
CA HIS A 254 -21.37 12.64 -12.63
C HIS A 254 -22.75 12.04 -12.89
N ARG A 255 -22.78 10.80 -13.35
CA ARG A 255 -24.01 10.11 -13.78
C ARG A 255 -24.80 9.57 -12.58
N ARG A 256 -24.08 9.18 -11.52
CA ARG A 256 -24.60 8.75 -10.22
C ARG A 256 -23.53 8.85 -9.15
N PRO A 257 -23.88 8.95 -7.84
CA PRO A 257 -22.91 9.00 -6.77
C PRO A 257 -22.01 7.74 -6.75
N ALA A 258 -20.70 7.92 -6.65
CA ALA A 258 -19.71 6.83 -6.57
C ALA A 258 -19.65 6.30 -5.13
N MET A 259 -20.60 5.43 -4.75
CA MET A 259 -20.81 5.04 -3.36
C MET A 259 -19.97 3.82 -2.94
N VAL A 260 -19.48 3.85 -1.71
CA VAL A 260 -18.97 2.69 -0.98
C VAL A 260 -19.73 2.54 0.33
N ARG A 261 -19.70 1.35 0.96
CA ARG A 261 -20.35 1.14 2.26
C ARG A 261 -19.39 0.62 3.30
N PHE A 262 -19.43 1.28 4.46
CA PHE A 262 -18.75 0.83 5.66
C PHE A 262 -19.78 0.46 6.71
N ALA A 263 -19.88 -0.85 7.05
CA ALA A 263 -20.85 -1.37 7.99
C ALA A 263 -22.31 -0.91 7.73
N GLY A 264 -22.70 -0.82 6.44
CA GLY A 264 -24.03 -0.41 6.00
C GLY A 264 -24.18 1.10 5.75
N VAL A 265 -23.30 1.95 6.26
CA VAL A 265 -23.30 3.40 6.01
C VAL A 265 -22.75 3.69 4.63
N ALA A 266 -23.55 4.35 3.80
CA ALA A 266 -23.17 4.75 2.45
C ALA A 266 -22.33 6.04 2.48
N VAL A 267 -21.17 6.00 1.85
CA VAL A 267 -20.23 7.13 1.74
C VAL A 267 -19.93 7.38 0.27
N GLU A 268 -19.88 8.62 -0.15
CA GLU A 268 -19.36 9.03 -1.46
C GLU A 268 -17.93 9.59 -1.29
N PRO A 269 -16.88 8.81 -1.52
CA PRO A 269 -15.52 9.29 -1.43
C PRO A 269 -15.21 10.36 -2.49
N PRO A 270 -14.35 11.33 -2.21
CA PRO A 270 -13.86 12.23 -3.25
C PRO A 270 -13.08 11.46 -4.32
N PRO A 271 -13.00 12.00 -5.57
CA PRO A 271 -12.26 11.35 -6.65
C PRO A 271 -10.84 10.96 -6.24
N ALA A 272 -10.45 9.72 -6.55
CA ALA A 272 -9.15 9.12 -6.21
C ALA A 272 -8.80 9.07 -4.71
N SER A 273 -9.76 9.28 -3.82
CA SER A 273 -9.53 9.13 -2.37
C SER A 273 -8.94 7.76 -2.04
N PHE A 274 -8.19 7.70 -0.95
CA PHE A 274 -7.69 6.43 -0.46
C PHE A 274 -8.86 5.54 -0.02
N LEU A 275 -8.84 4.31 -0.50
CA LEU A 275 -9.69 3.21 -0.06
C LEU A 275 -8.83 1.95 -0.02
N GLN A 276 -9.16 1.03 0.86
CA GLN A 276 -8.50 -0.29 0.88
C GLN A 276 -8.63 -0.96 -0.51
N PRO A 277 -7.55 -1.58 -1.02
CA PRO A 277 -7.47 -2.04 -2.40
C PRO A 277 -8.48 -3.13 -2.76
N SER A 278 -9.02 -3.86 -1.79
CA SER A 278 -10.08 -4.85 -1.97
C SER A 278 -11.16 -4.70 -0.89
N LEU A 279 -12.39 -5.08 -1.23
CA LEU A 279 -13.51 -5.07 -0.29
C LEU A 279 -13.33 -6.15 0.78
N GLU A 280 -12.79 -7.29 0.39
CA GLU A 280 -12.49 -8.42 1.27
C GLU A 280 -11.42 -8.04 2.31
N GLY A 281 -10.35 -7.36 1.87
CA GLY A 281 -9.30 -6.84 2.77
C GLY A 281 -9.82 -5.78 3.72
N GLU A 282 -10.63 -4.85 3.23
CA GLU A 282 -11.28 -3.82 4.07
C GLU A 282 -12.16 -4.45 5.15
N ARG A 283 -12.98 -5.43 4.77
CA ARG A 283 -13.85 -6.15 5.73
C ARG A 283 -13.02 -6.93 6.76
N ALA A 284 -11.95 -7.60 6.34
CA ALA A 284 -11.08 -8.34 7.25
C ALA A 284 -10.40 -7.41 8.26
N LEU A 285 -9.85 -6.28 7.81
CA LEU A 285 -9.24 -5.28 8.70
C LEU A 285 -10.28 -4.68 9.65
N ALA A 286 -11.44 -4.29 9.13
CA ALA A 286 -12.53 -3.73 9.94
C ALA A 286 -13.04 -4.72 10.99
N ALA A 287 -13.17 -6.01 10.66
CA ALA A 287 -13.57 -7.04 11.59
C ALA A 287 -12.54 -7.22 12.72
N LEU A 288 -11.25 -7.31 12.38
CA LEU A 288 -10.17 -7.42 13.38
C LEU A 288 -10.14 -6.23 14.35
N VAL A 289 -10.32 -5.00 13.82
CA VAL A 289 -10.39 -3.78 14.64
C VAL A 289 -11.64 -3.78 15.51
N PHE A 290 -12.80 -4.10 14.94
CA PHE A 290 -14.09 -4.11 15.64
C PHE A 290 -14.10 -5.14 16.77
N ASP A 291 -13.56 -6.33 16.55
CA ASP A 291 -13.47 -7.39 17.56
C ASP A 291 -12.49 -7.01 18.67
N ALA A 292 -11.35 -6.39 18.34
CA ALA A 292 -10.37 -5.93 19.33
C ALA A 292 -10.94 -4.83 20.23
N VAL A 293 -11.67 -3.87 19.67
CA VAL A 293 -12.30 -2.78 20.44
C VAL A 293 -13.44 -3.31 21.32
N GLY A 294 -14.23 -4.24 20.82
CA GLY A 294 -15.33 -4.86 21.56
C GLY A 294 -16.43 -3.85 21.93
N ALA A 295 -16.79 -3.78 23.21
CA ALA A 295 -17.82 -2.87 23.74
C ALA A 295 -17.23 -1.57 24.34
N ARG A 296 -15.91 -1.33 24.16
CA ARG A 296 -15.25 -0.14 24.71
C ARG A 296 -15.71 1.13 23.98
N GLY A 297 -15.90 2.21 24.73
CA GLY A 297 -16.24 3.52 24.17
C GLY A 297 -16.30 4.60 25.25
N PRO A 298 -16.03 5.84 24.90
CA PRO A 298 -15.82 6.40 23.56
C PRO A 298 -14.49 5.97 22.93
N VAL A 299 -14.47 5.93 21.56
CA VAL A 299 -13.34 5.53 20.76
C VAL A 299 -12.84 6.73 19.94
N VAL A 300 -11.53 6.86 19.72
CA VAL A 300 -10.99 7.75 18.70
C VAL A 300 -10.37 6.94 17.57
N ASP A 301 -10.72 7.31 16.33
CA ASP A 301 -10.19 6.76 15.08
C ASP A 301 -9.30 7.81 14.43
N LEU A 302 -8.00 7.54 14.40
CA LEU A 302 -6.96 8.45 13.91
C LEU A 302 -6.53 8.04 12.50
N PHE A 303 -6.38 9.02 11.61
CA PHE A 303 -6.20 8.80 10.17
C PHE A 303 -7.45 8.12 9.56
N ALA A 304 -8.61 8.62 9.94
CA ALA A 304 -9.89 7.96 9.71
C ALA A 304 -10.30 7.86 8.23
N GLY A 305 -9.70 8.66 7.33
CA GLY A 305 -10.05 8.70 5.92
C GLY A 305 -11.54 8.98 5.72
N CYS A 306 -12.18 8.15 4.90
CA CYS A 306 -13.62 8.19 4.68
C CYS A 306 -14.45 7.39 5.70
N GLY A 307 -13.83 6.85 6.77
CA GLY A 307 -14.53 6.20 7.89
C GLY A 307 -14.58 4.67 7.83
N SER A 308 -13.61 4.02 7.18
CA SER A 308 -13.57 2.55 7.05
C SER A 308 -13.57 1.81 8.39
N PHE A 309 -13.00 2.41 9.44
CA PHE A 309 -13.08 1.89 10.81
C PHE A 309 -14.11 2.65 11.66
N SER A 310 -14.28 3.96 11.43
CA SER A 310 -15.21 4.78 12.19
C SER A 310 -16.64 4.24 12.16
N PHE A 311 -17.17 3.89 10.98
CA PHE A 311 -18.56 3.44 10.86
C PHE A 311 -18.81 2.05 11.45
N PRO A 312 -17.97 1.03 11.26
CA PRO A 312 -18.08 -0.23 12.01
C PRO A 312 -18.11 -0.01 13.54
N LEU A 313 -17.19 0.78 14.06
CA LEU A 313 -17.08 1.08 15.50
C LEU A 313 -18.28 1.86 16.02
N ALA A 314 -18.87 2.74 15.21
CA ALA A 314 -20.04 3.54 15.58
C ALA A 314 -21.30 2.71 15.87
N GLN A 315 -21.34 1.44 15.45
CA GLN A 315 -22.42 0.51 15.80
C GLN A 315 -22.46 0.24 17.32
N LYS A 316 -21.32 0.27 18.02
CA LYS A 316 -21.22 -0.04 19.45
C LYS A 316 -20.91 1.17 20.31
N ALA A 317 -20.18 2.15 19.82
CA ALA A 317 -19.65 3.25 20.61
C ALA A 317 -19.81 4.61 19.90
N HIS A 318 -19.63 5.70 20.65
CA HIS A 318 -19.37 7.01 20.04
C HIS A 318 -17.93 7.03 19.53
N VAL A 319 -17.74 7.44 18.26
CA VAL A 319 -16.45 7.51 17.61
C VAL A 319 -16.08 8.98 17.31
N HIS A 320 -14.88 9.38 17.70
CA HIS A 320 -14.27 10.63 17.26
C HIS A 320 -13.28 10.34 16.14
N ALA A 321 -13.65 10.66 14.90
CA ALA A 321 -12.82 10.49 13.71
C ALA A 321 -11.93 11.70 13.50
N VAL A 322 -10.62 11.50 13.38
CA VAL A 322 -9.63 12.55 13.16
C VAL A 322 -8.89 12.29 11.84
N GLU A 323 -8.97 13.24 10.92
CA GLU A 323 -8.40 13.10 9.56
C GLU A 323 -7.74 14.41 9.10
N GLY A 324 -6.67 14.31 8.32
CA GLY A 324 -5.94 15.44 7.75
C GLY A 324 -6.41 15.83 6.34
N ASP A 325 -7.02 14.92 5.59
CA ASP A 325 -7.62 15.20 4.28
C ASP A 325 -9.03 15.76 4.46
N GLU A 326 -9.17 17.05 4.18
CA GLU A 326 -10.43 17.76 4.33
C GLU A 326 -11.55 17.19 3.44
N ALA A 327 -11.24 16.69 2.25
CA ALA A 327 -12.23 16.15 1.34
C ALA A 327 -12.76 14.79 1.81
N ALA A 328 -11.87 13.91 2.29
CA ALA A 328 -12.22 12.64 2.89
C ALA A 328 -13.06 12.84 4.16
N LEU A 329 -12.64 13.79 5.03
CA LEU A 329 -13.35 14.10 6.26
C LEU A 329 -14.75 14.67 5.99
N ARG A 330 -14.93 15.52 4.96
CA ARG A 330 -16.25 16.02 4.55
C ARG A 330 -17.16 14.88 4.10
N ALA A 331 -16.64 13.92 3.33
CA ALA A 331 -17.40 12.74 2.92
C ALA A 331 -17.84 11.88 4.11
N LEU A 332 -16.91 11.63 5.05
CA LEU A 332 -17.20 10.94 6.31
C LEU A 332 -18.29 11.66 7.12
N LYS A 333 -18.14 12.98 7.32
CA LYS A 333 -19.10 13.78 8.09
C LYS A 333 -20.49 13.78 7.43
N ALA A 334 -20.58 13.99 6.14
CA ALA A 334 -21.84 13.97 5.40
C ALA A 334 -22.55 12.59 5.54
N ALA A 335 -21.80 11.50 5.45
CA ALA A 335 -22.32 10.15 5.64
C ALA A 335 -22.81 9.91 7.09
N ALA A 336 -22.05 10.39 8.09
CA ALA A 336 -22.44 10.31 9.50
C ALA A 336 -23.71 11.08 9.78
N ASP A 337 -23.80 12.34 9.30
CA ASP A 337 -24.99 13.20 9.47
C ASP A 337 -26.22 12.57 8.80
N HIS A 338 -26.07 12.00 7.59
CA HIS A 338 -27.18 11.39 6.84
C HIS A 338 -27.67 10.09 7.47
N SER A 339 -26.75 9.26 7.98
CA SER A 339 -27.09 7.96 8.57
C SER A 339 -27.47 8.01 10.06
N GLY A 340 -27.21 9.12 10.73
CA GLY A 340 -27.33 9.24 12.18
C GLY A 340 -26.30 8.42 12.94
N ALA A 341 -25.19 8.05 12.30
CA ALA A 341 -24.11 7.31 12.95
C ALA A 341 -23.46 8.13 14.07
N ARG A 342 -23.09 7.48 15.18
CA ARG A 342 -22.50 8.13 16.35
C ARG A 342 -21.02 8.50 16.11
N VAL A 343 -20.77 9.33 15.08
CA VAL A 343 -19.44 9.77 14.68
C VAL A 343 -19.36 11.28 14.76
N THR A 344 -18.33 11.80 15.42
CA THR A 344 -17.91 13.21 15.34
C THR A 344 -16.61 13.29 14.55
N ALA A 345 -16.41 14.36 13.78
CA ALA A 345 -15.30 14.50 12.84
C ALA A 345 -14.43 15.73 13.19
N GLU A 346 -13.11 15.58 13.18
CA GLU A 346 -12.14 16.65 13.42
C GLU A 346 -11.10 16.70 12.28
N LEU A 347 -10.91 17.89 11.67
CA LEU A 347 -9.83 18.15 10.71
C LEU A 347 -8.53 18.41 11.44
N ARG A 348 -7.56 17.49 11.34
CA ARG A 348 -6.26 17.64 11.99
C ARG A 348 -5.17 16.84 11.25
N ASP A 349 -4.11 17.51 10.86
CA ASP A 349 -2.88 16.87 10.41
C ASP A 349 -2.13 16.27 11.62
N LEU A 350 -2.34 14.98 11.84
CA LEU A 350 -1.75 14.23 12.95
C LEU A 350 -0.24 14.07 12.84
N SER A 351 0.34 14.26 11.65
CA SER A 351 1.79 14.22 11.46
C SER A 351 2.49 15.46 12.04
N ARG A 352 1.76 16.57 12.17
CA ARG A 352 2.24 17.85 12.69
C ARG A 352 1.63 18.21 14.05
N ARG A 353 0.39 17.81 14.29
CA ARG A 353 -0.39 18.16 15.47
C ARG A 353 -1.07 16.91 16.05
N PRO A 354 -0.31 16.00 16.69
CA PRO A 354 -0.90 14.81 17.30
C PRO A 354 -1.92 15.21 18.38
N LEU A 355 -2.88 14.32 18.67
CA LEU A 355 -3.68 14.45 19.88
C LEU A 355 -2.76 14.33 21.09
N GLN A 356 -2.86 15.29 22.01
CA GLN A 356 -2.01 15.32 23.19
C GLN A 356 -2.44 14.24 24.19
N ALA A 357 -1.54 13.83 25.05
CA ALA A 357 -1.77 12.85 26.09
C ALA A 357 -3.02 13.17 26.95
N GLU A 358 -3.26 14.45 27.27
CA GLU A 358 -4.44 14.88 28.03
C GLU A 358 -5.74 14.68 27.26
N ASP A 359 -5.74 14.95 25.94
CA ASP A 359 -6.92 14.76 25.07
C ASP A 359 -7.31 13.29 24.95
N LEU A 360 -6.33 12.39 25.08
CA LEU A 360 -6.50 10.95 24.92
C LEU A 360 -7.18 10.27 26.13
N LYS A 361 -7.11 10.86 27.33
CA LYS A 361 -7.64 10.31 28.57
C LYS A 361 -9.16 10.05 28.56
N LYS A 362 -9.91 10.80 27.75
CA LYS A 362 -11.38 10.66 27.65
C LYS A 362 -11.84 9.44 26.85
N TYR A 363 -10.94 8.77 26.12
CA TYR A 363 -11.27 7.60 25.30
C TYR A 363 -10.95 6.30 26.04
N GLN A 364 -11.72 5.24 25.75
CA GLN A 364 -11.44 3.89 26.23
C GLN A 364 -10.60 3.08 25.24
N ALA A 365 -10.65 3.46 23.97
CA ALA A 365 -9.84 2.85 22.92
C ALA A 365 -9.37 3.88 21.88
N VAL A 366 -8.21 3.63 21.31
CA VAL A 366 -7.68 4.33 20.13
C VAL A 366 -7.46 3.32 19.02
N VAL A 367 -7.92 3.67 17.81
CA VAL A 367 -7.59 2.97 16.57
C VAL A 367 -6.79 3.93 15.71
N PHE A 368 -5.75 3.47 15.02
CA PHE A 368 -5.05 4.29 14.04
C PHE A 368 -4.55 3.47 12.84
N ASP A 369 -4.67 4.04 11.63
CA ASP A 369 -4.20 3.48 10.35
C ASP A 369 -3.37 4.54 9.60
N PRO A 370 -2.11 4.78 9.97
CA PRO A 370 -1.31 5.85 9.44
C PRO A 370 -0.73 5.54 8.06
N PRO A 371 -0.24 6.54 7.33
CA PRO A 371 0.58 6.33 6.14
C PRO A 371 1.82 5.45 6.42
N ARG A 372 2.49 4.97 5.36
CA ARG A 372 3.65 4.06 5.43
C ARG A 372 4.78 4.51 6.39
N ALA A 373 4.86 5.80 6.70
CA ALA A 373 5.82 6.35 7.67
C ALA A 373 5.53 5.95 9.12
N GLY A 374 4.32 5.43 9.40
CA GLY A 374 3.82 5.13 10.74
C GLY A 374 3.40 6.37 11.51
N ALA A 375 3.10 6.20 12.79
CA ALA A 375 2.53 7.23 13.66
C ALA A 375 3.41 7.56 14.88
N ALA A 376 4.74 7.63 14.74
CA ALA A 376 5.66 7.73 15.88
C ALA A 376 5.29 8.86 16.85
N ILE A 377 5.05 10.09 16.35
CA ILE A 377 4.72 11.26 17.19
C ILE A 377 3.41 11.03 17.96
N GLN A 378 2.39 10.46 17.31
CA GLN A 378 1.12 10.14 17.96
C GLN A 378 1.29 9.00 18.97
N THR A 379 2.11 8.02 18.64
CA THR A 379 2.39 6.87 19.51
C THR A 379 3.13 7.30 20.79
N GLU A 380 3.99 8.31 20.73
CA GLU A 380 4.63 8.93 21.92
C GLU A 380 3.59 9.55 22.86
N GLN A 381 2.56 10.22 22.34
CA GLN A 381 1.47 10.77 23.16
C GLN A 381 0.62 9.64 23.79
N LEU A 382 0.35 8.56 23.03
CA LEU A 382 -0.32 7.36 23.56
C LEU A 382 0.49 6.70 24.67
N ALA A 383 1.78 6.55 24.49
CA ALA A 383 2.68 5.99 25.50
C ALA A 383 2.69 6.81 26.79
N ALA A 384 2.63 8.14 26.69
CA ALA A 384 2.63 9.03 27.85
C ALA A 384 1.34 8.95 28.68
N SER A 385 0.18 8.94 28.05
CA SER A 385 -1.14 8.93 28.74
C SER A 385 -2.29 8.56 27.80
N GLY A 386 -2.19 7.40 27.15
CA GLY A 386 -3.28 6.89 26.30
C GLY A 386 -4.31 6.05 27.04
N PRO A 387 -5.37 5.60 26.35
CA PRO A 387 -6.38 4.71 26.91
C PRO A 387 -5.85 3.30 27.19
N ALA A 388 -6.67 2.47 27.85
CA ALA A 388 -6.31 1.08 28.15
C ALA A 388 -6.11 0.20 26.90
N LEU A 389 -6.77 0.54 25.78
CA LEU A 389 -6.68 -0.20 24.52
C LEU A 389 -6.18 0.67 23.37
N VAL A 390 -5.18 0.16 22.64
CA VAL A 390 -4.69 0.72 21.37
C VAL A 390 -4.70 -0.36 20.30
N VAL A 391 -5.36 -0.08 19.16
CA VAL A 391 -5.38 -0.95 17.99
C VAL A 391 -4.66 -0.24 16.85
N ALA A 392 -3.51 -0.78 16.46
CA ALA A 392 -2.67 -0.24 15.40
C ALA A 392 -2.86 -1.05 14.10
N VAL A 393 -3.30 -0.39 13.04
CA VAL A 393 -3.28 -0.92 11.68
C VAL A 393 -2.05 -0.36 10.97
N SER A 394 -1.37 -1.15 10.16
CA SER A 394 -0.16 -0.68 9.46
C SER A 394 0.15 -1.49 8.22
N CYS A 395 0.46 -0.78 7.12
CA CYS A 395 0.95 -1.38 5.88
C CYS A 395 2.48 -1.60 5.83
N ASN A 396 3.17 -1.42 6.96
CA ASN A 396 4.62 -1.55 7.02
C ASN A 396 5.07 -2.18 8.35
N PRO A 397 5.46 -3.47 8.37
CA PRO A 397 5.89 -4.16 9.57
C PRO A 397 7.02 -3.48 10.33
N ALA A 398 7.94 -2.79 9.62
CA ALA A 398 9.07 -2.11 10.27
C ALA A 398 8.64 -0.87 11.06
N THR A 399 7.72 -0.07 10.53
CA THR A 399 7.18 1.09 11.26
C THR A 399 6.24 0.66 12.38
N LEU A 400 5.45 -0.40 12.16
CA LEU A 400 4.65 -1.00 13.23
C LEU A 400 5.52 -1.48 14.39
N ALA A 401 6.62 -2.17 14.11
CA ALA A 401 7.56 -2.65 15.13
C ALA A 401 8.23 -1.50 15.91
N ARG A 402 8.52 -0.37 15.25
CA ARG A 402 9.00 0.86 15.89
C ARG A 402 7.94 1.43 16.83
N ASP A 403 6.72 1.59 16.34
CA ASP A 403 5.59 2.16 17.08
C ASP A 403 5.21 1.25 18.27
N ALA A 404 5.23 -0.07 18.08
CA ALA A 404 5.05 -1.07 19.14
C ALA A 404 6.07 -0.92 20.28
N ARG A 405 7.35 -0.65 19.97
CA ARG A 405 8.38 -0.39 20.99
C ARG A 405 8.11 0.89 21.79
N ILE A 406 7.58 1.91 21.15
CA ILE A 406 7.20 3.16 21.84
C ILE A 406 6.06 2.87 22.81
N LEU A 407 5.00 2.16 22.37
CA LEU A 407 3.89 1.77 23.22
C LEU A 407 4.35 0.91 24.41
N ALA A 408 5.22 -0.09 24.15
CA ALA A 408 5.73 -0.95 25.21
C ALA A 408 6.50 -0.19 26.29
N LYS A 409 7.28 0.83 25.92
CA LYS A 409 7.95 1.74 26.88
C LYS A 409 6.94 2.54 27.71
N GLY A 410 5.75 2.80 27.17
CA GLY A 410 4.64 3.46 27.86
C GLY A 410 3.76 2.49 28.69
N GLY A 411 4.20 1.23 28.88
CA GLY A 411 3.51 0.25 29.69
C GLY A 411 2.46 -0.58 28.96
N TYR A 412 2.31 -0.44 27.63
CA TYR A 412 1.43 -1.29 26.87
C TYR A 412 2.05 -2.67 26.61
N ARG A 413 1.24 -3.70 26.68
CA ARG A 413 1.58 -5.06 26.29
C ARG A 413 0.94 -5.38 24.94
N LEU A 414 1.73 -5.88 23.99
CA LEU A 414 1.16 -6.46 22.77
C LEU A 414 0.43 -7.75 23.16
N THR A 415 -0.84 -7.85 22.85
CA THR A 415 -1.65 -9.05 23.12
C THR A 415 -1.80 -9.91 21.87
N ARG A 416 -1.83 -9.31 20.69
CA ARG A 416 -1.94 -10.00 19.40
C ARG A 416 -1.51 -9.10 18.24
N ALA A 417 -0.87 -9.67 17.22
CA ALA A 417 -0.68 -9.05 15.92
C ALA A 417 -1.11 -10.01 14.82
N THR A 418 -1.99 -9.56 13.92
CA THR A 418 -2.56 -10.37 12.83
C THR A 418 -2.10 -9.82 11.50
N PRO A 419 -1.29 -10.57 10.71
CA PRO A 419 -0.93 -10.19 9.35
C PRO A 419 -2.12 -10.40 8.40
N VAL A 420 -2.34 -9.44 7.48
CA VAL A 420 -3.38 -9.48 6.45
C VAL A 420 -2.75 -9.24 5.09
N ASP A 421 -2.85 -10.22 4.20
CA ASP A 421 -2.32 -10.10 2.84
C ASP A 421 -3.39 -9.63 1.86
N GLN A 422 -3.62 -8.32 1.80
CA GLN A 422 -4.46 -7.70 0.77
C GLN A 422 -3.68 -7.27 -0.50
N PHE A 423 -2.41 -7.62 -0.58
CA PHE A 423 -1.54 -7.39 -1.73
C PHE A 423 -0.92 -8.71 -2.22
N PRO A 424 -1.73 -9.65 -2.74
CA PRO A 424 -1.24 -10.96 -3.16
C PRO A 424 -0.04 -10.83 -4.10
N TRP A 425 0.92 -11.75 -3.93
CA TRP A 425 2.16 -11.84 -4.71
C TRP A 425 3.07 -10.60 -4.69
N SER A 426 2.84 -9.65 -3.80
CA SER A 426 3.75 -8.52 -3.58
C SER A 426 4.47 -8.63 -2.25
N ALA A 427 5.44 -7.76 -2.01
CA ALA A 427 6.14 -7.69 -0.72
C ALA A 427 5.37 -6.88 0.35
N HIS A 428 4.25 -6.27 0.00
CA HIS A 428 3.45 -5.48 0.93
C HIS A 428 2.61 -6.36 1.84
N LEU A 429 2.51 -5.98 3.10
CA LEU A 429 1.74 -6.69 4.12
C LEU A 429 1.06 -5.67 5.02
N GLU A 430 -0.23 -5.85 5.27
CA GLU A 430 -0.96 -5.18 6.34
C GLU A 430 -0.87 -5.97 7.63
N ALA A 431 -1.01 -5.29 8.75
CA ALA A 431 -1.12 -5.94 10.05
C ALA A 431 -2.03 -5.14 10.98
N VAL A 432 -2.77 -5.85 11.82
CA VAL A 432 -3.54 -5.29 12.94
C VAL A 432 -2.89 -5.76 14.24
N ALA A 433 -2.39 -4.83 15.04
CA ALA A 433 -1.75 -5.12 16.33
C ALA A 433 -2.57 -4.51 17.48
N VAL A 434 -2.81 -5.31 18.51
CA VAL A 434 -3.63 -4.96 19.67
C VAL A 434 -2.74 -4.82 20.89
N PHE A 435 -2.81 -3.67 21.53
CA PHE A 435 -2.02 -3.33 22.72
C PHE A 435 -2.95 -2.98 23.87
N GLU A 436 -2.68 -3.54 25.05
CA GLU A 436 -3.43 -3.28 26.27
C GLU A 436 -2.50 -2.77 27.37
N ARG A 437 -3.02 -1.87 28.19
CA ARG A 437 -2.37 -1.34 29.39
C ARG A 437 -3.37 -1.37 30.54
N ASP A 438 -2.92 -1.81 31.73
CA ASP A 438 -3.68 -1.84 32.97
C ASP A 438 -3.98 -0.43 33.52
#